data_805e758087c4aca664f84ee604ac7084
#
_entry.id   805e758087c4aca664f84ee604ac7084
#
_cell.length_a   1.000
_cell.length_b   1.000
_cell.length_c   1.000
_cell.angle_alpha   90.00
_cell.angle_beta   90.00
_cell.angle_gamma   90.00
#
_symmetry.space_group_name_H-M   'P 1'
#
loop_
_entity.id
_entity.type
_entity.pdbx_description
1 polymer ?
#
loop_
_entity_poly.entity_id
_entity_poly.type
_entity_poly.pdbx_seq_one_letter_code
_entity_poly.pdbx_strand_id
1 'polypeptide(L)'
;APNSIERYNLNNQIYKEYKAFICDSAIYYLNENVRIAGNLGDTDREIESKLQLSLLLSSTGMYTESIDVLKSVDRQKVTSHLILDYYTCFDHVYGEMGFYTQDQTLSAYYREISSAYKDSLYAILSPQSEEFMVMRETLFRDRHKYDEALEINDRRLMAAEPDTPQYALVTYHRSLIYKYLGDKIREKQNLCLSAISDIRSAIKDHA
;
A
#
# COMPACT_ATOMS: atom_id res chain seq x y z
N ALA A 1 20.30 -28.60 -4.32
CA ALA A 1 19.56 -27.53 -3.62
C ALA A 1 19.50 -26.33 -4.53
N PRO A 2 18.40 -25.59 -4.61
CA PRO A 2 18.32 -24.38 -5.39
C PRO A 2 19.41 -23.39 -4.97
N ASN A 3 19.95 -22.63 -5.93
CA ASN A 3 20.92 -21.58 -5.59
C ASN A 3 20.22 -20.49 -4.73
N SER A 4 21.00 -19.61 -4.10
CA SER A 4 20.44 -18.62 -3.18
C SER A 4 19.44 -17.67 -3.84
N ILE A 5 19.61 -17.35 -5.13
CA ILE A 5 18.69 -16.50 -5.89
C ILE A 5 17.40 -17.25 -6.23
N GLU A 6 17.48 -18.50 -6.62
CA GLU A 6 16.29 -19.33 -6.88
C GLU A 6 15.47 -19.49 -5.59
N ARG A 7 16.12 -19.70 -4.44
CA ARG A 7 15.46 -19.77 -3.15
C ARG A 7 14.79 -18.45 -2.78
N TYR A 8 15.46 -17.31 -3.00
CA TYR A 8 14.87 -15.98 -2.81
C TYR A 8 13.59 -15.81 -3.64
N ASN A 9 13.64 -16.15 -4.94
CA ASN A 9 12.50 -16.02 -5.83
C ASN A 9 11.34 -16.92 -5.41
N LEU A 10 11.63 -18.18 -5.03
CA LEU A 10 10.63 -19.11 -4.51
C LEU A 10 9.97 -18.60 -3.24
N ASN A 11 10.76 -18.13 -2.28
CA ASN A 11 10.23 -17.53 -1.05
C ASN A 11 9.32 -16.33 -1.36
N ASN A 12 9.67 -15.51 -2.35
CA ASN A 12 8.86 -14.36 -2.76
C ASN A 12 7.51 -14.78 -3.37
N GLN A 13 7.49 -15.89 -4.13
CA GLN A 13 6.24 -16.47 -4.62
C GLN A 13 5.38 -16.99 -3.45
N ILE A 14 5.97 -17.75 -2.56
CA ILE A 14 5.26 -18.27 -1.36
C ILE A 14 4.73 -17.13 -0.49
N TYR A 15 5.52 -16.08 -0.27
CA TYR A 15 5.06 -14.88 0.44
C TYR A 15 3.81 -14.27 -0.22
N LYS A 16 3.79 -14.12 -1.54
CA LYS A 16 2.64 -13.55 -2.27
C LYS A 16 1.37 -14.37 -2.07
N GLU A 17 1.48 -15.69 -2.05
CA GLU A 17 0.35 -16.59 -1.78
C GLU A 17 -0.14 -16.50 -0.34
N TYR A 18 0.79 -16.40 0.64
CA TYR A 18 0.43 -16.49 2.06
C TYR A 18 0.04 -15.16 2.71
N LYS A 19 0.50 -14.01 2.18
CA LYS A 19 0.31 -12.69 2.80
C LYS A 19 -1.15 -12.35 3.13
N ALA A 20 -2.11 -12.89 2.38
CA ALA A 20 -3.53 -12.64 2.57
C ALA A 20 -4.21 -13.56 3.60
N PHE A 21 -3.57 -14.71 3.94
CA PHE A 21 -4.25 -15.78 4.71
C PHE A 21 -3.43 -16.30 5.89
N ILE A 22 -2.09 -16.36 5.77
CA ILE A 22 -1.20 -16.97 6.76
C ILE A 22 -0.02 -16.04 7.03
N CYS A 23 -0.27 -14.99 7.80
CA CYS A 23 0.71 -13.93 8.07
C CYS A 23 2.04 -14.45 8.64
N ASP A 24 2.01 -15.40 9.59
CA ASP A 24 3.23 -15.94 10.21
C ASP A 24 4.15 -16.60 9.18
N SER A 25 3.59 -17.37 8.25
CA SER A 25 4.36 -17.97 7.17
C SER A 25 4.92 -16.91 6.22
N ALA A 26 4.13 -15.90 5.87
CA ALA A 26 4.57 -14.81 5.02
C ALA A 26 5.72 -14.01 5.67
N ILE A 27 5.64 -13.72 6.97
CA ILE A 27 6.70 -13.08 7.77
C ILE A 27 7.97 -13.94 7.75
N TYR A 28 7.84 -15.25 7.96
CA TYR A 28 8.97 -16.17 7.92
C TYR A 28 9.72 -16.12 6.58
N TYR A 29 9.00 -16.21 5.46
CA TYR A 29 9.64 -16.20 4.13
C TYR A 29 10.27 -14.85 3.78
N LEU A 30 9.69 -13.72 4.21
CA LEU A 30 10.31 -12.41 4.06
C LEU A 30 11.58 -12.25 4.89
N ASN A 31 11.59 -12.73 6.14
CA ASN A 31 12.80 -12.74 6.97
C ASN A 31 13.92 -13.59 6.33
N GLU A 32 13.58 -14.76 5.78
CA GLU A 32 14.54 -15.57 5.03
C GLU A 32 15.06 -14.85 3.81
N ASN A 33 14.22 -14.07 3.10
CA ASN A 33 14.65 -13.26 1.96
C ASN A 33 15.59 -12.12 2.36
N VAL A 34 15.31 -11.42 3.45
CA VAL A 34 16.24 -10.43 4.02
C VAL A 34 17.61 -11.05 4.30
N ARG A 35 17.62 -12.25 4.94
CA ARG A 35 18.86 -12.97 5.25
C ARG A 35 19.60 -13.44 4.00
N ILE A 36 18.89 -13.96 2.98
CA ILE A 36 19.49 -14.40 1.73
C ILE A 36 20.11 -13.23 0.98
N ALA A 37 19.38 -12.12 0.84
CA ALA A 37 19.84 -10.92 0.16
C ALA A 37 21.05 -10.31 0.86
N GLY A 38 21.03 -10.21 2.19
CA GLY A 38 22.18 -9.74 2.99
C GLY A 38 23.42 -10.61 2.80
N ASN A 39 23.29 -11.94 2.79
CA ASN A 39 24.40 -12.87 2.55
C ASN A 39 24.96 -12.78 1.12
N LEU A 40 24.14 -12.39 0.16
CA LEU A 40 24.56 -12.18 -1.24
C LEU A 40 25.17 -10.79 -1.45
N GLY A 41 25.04 -9.86 -0.50
CA GLY A 41 25.37 -8.46 -0.67
C GLY A 41 24.45 -7.73 -1.67
N ASP A 42 23.26 -8.27 -1.92
CA ASP A 42 22.28 -7.69 -2.83
C ASP A 42 21.39 -6.69 -2.06
N THR A 43 21.87 -5.46 -2.03
CA THR A 43 21.23 -4.38 -1.25
C THR A 43 19.80 -4.08 -1.72
N ASP A 44 19.53 -4.13 -3.02
CA ASP A 44 18.20 -3.82 -3.55
C ASP A 44 17.18 -4.87 -3.10
N ARG A 45 17.49 -6.16 -3.22
CA ARG A 45 16.63 -7.24 -2.72
C ARG A 45 16.47 -7.23 -1.22
N GLU A 46 17.52 -6.86 -0.48
CA GLU A 46 17.43 -6.71 0.97
C GLU A 46 16.46 -5.60 1.36
N ILE A 47 16.57 -4.42 0.73
CA ILE A 47 15.68 -3.28 0.98
C ILE A 47 14.24 -3.64 0.58
N GLU A 48 14.01 -4.19 -0.62
CA GLU A 48 12.68 -4.61 -1.07
C GLU A 48 12.02 -5.55 -0.06
N SER A 49 12.75 -6.58 0.39
CA SER A 49 12.22 -7.54 1.37
C SER A 49 11.92 -6.89 2.73
N LYS A 50 12.74 -5.94 3.18
CA LYS A 50 12.49 -5.18 4.41
C LYS A 50 11.25 -4.30 4.30
N LEU A 51 11.04 -3.62 3.17
CA LEU A 51 9.84 -2.81 2.95
C LEU A 51 8.58 -3.67 2.94
N GLN A 52 8.59 -4.81 2.24
CA GLN A 52 7.48 -5.77 2.25
C GLN A 52 7.21 -6.35 3.64
N LEU A 53 8.26 -6.70 4.39
CA LEU A 53 8.14 -7.19 5.76
C LEU A 53 7.52 -6.15 6.69
N SER A 54 7.95 -4.91 6.60
CA SER A 54 7.41 -3.82 7.41
C SER A 54 5.92 -3.59 7.12
N LEU A 55 5.49 -3.56 5.86
CA LEU A 55 4.08 -3.44 5.50
C LEU A 55 3.25 -4.60 6.06
N LEU A 56 3.76 -5.83 5.97
CA LEU A 56 3.07 -6.99 6.50
C LEU A 56 2.95 -6.95 8.03
N LEU A 57 4.02 -6.58 8.73
CA LEU A 57 4.01 -6.40 10.19
C LEU A 57 3.01 -5.32 10.62
N SER A 58 2.98 -4.18 9.92
CA SER A 58 2.02 -3.10 10.17
C SER A 58 0.57 -3.60 10.00
N SER A 59 0.28 -4.35 8.93
CA SER A 59 -1.07 -4.88 8.68
C SER A 59 -1.55 -5.89 9.75
N THR A 60 -0.63 -6.47 10.51
CA THR A 60 -0.95 -7.37 11.64
C THR A 60 -0.93 -6.66 13.01
N GLY A 61 -0.71 -5.33 13.02
CA GLY A 61 -0.66 -4.54 14.25
C GLY A 61 0.70 -4.57 14.97
N MET A 62 1.72 -5.21 14.40
CA MET A 62 3.08 -5.28 14.95
C MET A 62 3.88 -4.02 14.58
N TYR A 63 3.39 -2.87 15.07
CA TYR A 63 3.92 -1.56 14.65
C TYR A 63 5.36 -1.30 15.11
N THR A 64 5.73 -1.75 16.30
CA THR A 64 7.09 -1.57 16.82
C THR A 64 8.10 -2.29 15.95
N GLU A 65 7.84 -3.56 15.66
CA GLU A 65 8.67 -4.40 14.80
C GLU A 65 8.71 -3.86 13.37
N SER A 66 7.59 -3.37 12.86
CA SER A 66 7.49 -2.73 11.56
C SER A 66 8.41 -1.52 11.45
N ILE A 67 8.37 -0.61 12.43
CA ILE A 67 9.23 0.59 12.46
C ILE A 67 10.70 0.20 12.62
N ASP A 68 11.03 -0.79 13.42
CA ASP A 68 12.43 -1.22 13.61
C ASP A 68 13.00 -1.75 12.29
N VAL A 69 12.21 -2.50 11.52
CA VAL A 69 12.59 -2.95 10.18
C VAL A 69 12.78 -1.75 9.25
N LEU A 70 11.85 -0.79 9.20
CA LEU A 70 11.97 0.41 8.37
C LEU A 70 13.21 1.24 8.70
N LYS A 71 13.47 1.49 9.97
CA LYS A 71 14.64 2.25 10.43
C LYS A 71 15.96 1.56 10.12
N SER A 72 15.96 0.23 9.91
CA SER A 72 17.14 -0.52 9.47
C SER A 72 17.48 -0.30 7.99
N VAL A 73 16.60 0.34 7.22
CA VAL A 73 16.84 0.67 5.81
C VAL A 73 17.63 1.97 5.72
N ASP A 74 18.86 1.86 5.22
CA ASP A 74 19.71 3.03 4.95
C ASP A 74 19.17 3.79 3.72
N ARG A 75 18.63 5.01 3.95
CA ARG A 75 18.07 5.85 2.88
C ARG A 75 19.08 6.12 1.75
N GLN A 76 20.37 6.20 2.05
CA GLN A 76 21.41 6.48 1.05
C GLN A 76 21.61 5.31 0.07
N LYS A 77 21.21 4.11 0.45
CA LYS A 77 21.27 2.90 -0.36
C LYS A 77 20.00 2.62 -1.15
N VAL A 78 18.93 3.39 -0.91
CA VAL A 78 17.67 3.23 -1.64
C VAL A 78 17.84 3.78 -3.05
N THR A 79 17.74 2.90 -4.02
CA THR A 79 17.88 3.22 -5.44
C THR A 79 16.61 3.89 -6.00
N SER A 80 16.71 4.49 -7.19
CA SER A 80 15.61 5.25 -7.79
C SER A 80 14.34 4.40 -8.03
N HIS A 81 14.49 3.10 -8.29
CA HIS A 81 13.34 2.21 -8.51
C HIS A 81 12.65 1.77 -7.22
N LEU A 82 13.32 1.85 -6.04
CA LEU A 82 12.74 1.54 -4.73
C LEU A 82 12.28 2.78 -3.95
N ILE A 83 12.53 3.98 -4.46
CA ILE A 83 12.27 5.22 -3.72
C ILE A 83 10.78 5.45 -3.47
N LEU A 84 9.95 5.07 -4.44
CA LEU A 84 8.50 5.15 -4.31
C LEU A 84 8.00 4.22 -3.20
N ASP A 85 8.43 2.95 -3.23
CA ASP A 85 8.06 1.94 -2.23
C ASP A 85 8.55 2.35 -0.84
N TYR A 86 9.77 2.91 -0.76
CA TYR A 86 10.32 3.43 0.49
C TYR A 86 9.43 4.50 1.11
N TYR A 87 9.08 5.55 0.37
CA TYR A 87 8.23 6.62 0.89
C TYR A 87 6.81 6.15 1.18
N THR A 88 6.24 5.29 0.32
CA THR A 88 4.92 4.69 0.53
C THR A 88 4.88 3.87 1.81
N CYS A 89 5.91 3.08 2.07
CA CYS A 89 6.00 2.24 3.26
C CYS A 89 6.03 3.09 4.55
N PHE A 90 6.86 4.12 4.58
CA PHE A 90 6.93 5.05 5.72
C PHE A 90 5.61 5.80 5.94
N ASP A 91 5.01 6.35 4.87
CA ASP A 91 3.71 7.00 4.97
C ASP A 91 2.65 6.06 5.52
N HIS A 92 2.56 4.83 5.00
CA HIS A 92 1.57 3.85 5.43
C HIS A 92 1.74 3.49 6.91
N VAL A 93 2.93 3.07 7.32
CA VAL A 93 3.17 2.60 8.70
C VAL A 93 2.93 3.71 9.72
N TYR A 94 3.45 4.92 9.48
CA TYR A 94 3.21 6.05 10.38
C TYR A 94 1.77 6.56 10.32
N GLY A 95 1.10 6.46 9.17
CA GLY A 95 -0.31 6.77 9.01
C GLY A 95 -1.21 5.83 9.84
N GLU A 96 -0.97 4.53 9.79
CA GLU A 96 -1.65 3.50 10.60
C GLU A 96 -1.43 3.77 12.10
N MET A 97 -0.19 4.02 12.51
CA MET A 97 0.10 4.38 13.91
C MET A 97 -0.64 5.63 14.34
N GLY A 98 -0.67 6.67 13.51
CA GLY A 98 -1.40 7.90 13.78
C GLY A 98 -2.92 7.70 13.86
N PHE A 99 -3.45 6.69 13.16
CA PHE A 99 -4.86 6.36 13.17
C PHE A 99 -5.26 5.55 14.42
N TYR A 100 -4.46 4.53 14.78
CA TYR A 100 -4.80 3.62 15.87
C TYR A 100 -4.33 4.06 17.26
N THR A 101 -3.39 5.03 17.34
CA THR A 101 -2.90 5.56 18.62
C THR A 101 -3.97 6.42 19.30
N GLN A 102 -4.36 6.07 20.53
CA GLN A 102 -5.38 6.80 21.29
C GLN A 102 -4.82 8.09 21.95
N ASP A 103 -3.53 8.11 22.29
CA ASP A 103 -2.88 9.31 22.80
C ASP A 103 -2.80 10.37 21.70
N GLN A 104 -3.42 11.52 21.95
CA GLN A 104 -3.54 12.59 20.94
C GLN A 104 -2.19 13.17 20.53
N THR A 105 -1.25 13.28 21.48
CA THR A 105 0.09 13.83 21.22
C THR A 105 0.90 12.89 20.33
N LEU A 106 0.90 11.61 20.66
CA LEU A 106 1.58 10.59 19.85
C LEU A 106 0.90 10.41 18.49
N SER A 107 -0.43 10.41 18.44
CA SER A 107 -1.18 10.37 17.18
C SER A 107 -0.81 11.53 16.26
N ALA A 108 -0.76 12.76 16.79
CA ALA A 108 -0.36 13.94 16.02
C ALA A 108 1.09 13.83 15.52
N TYR A 109 2.02 13.38 16.36
CA TYR A 109 3.42 13.13 15.99
C TYR A 109 3.57 12.13 14.84
N TYR A 110 2.87 11.01 14.90
CA TYR A 110 2.92 10.00 13.83
C TYR A 110 2.30 10.51 12.52
N ARG A 111 1.21 11.27 12.60
CA ARG A 111 0.58 11.90 11.42
C ARG A 111 1.48 12.95 10.78
N GLU A 112 2.23 13.70 11.56
CA GLU A 112 3.21 14.67 11.05
C GLU A 112 4.31 13.94 10.23
N ILE A 113 4.84 12.85 10.75
CA ILE A 113 5.83 12.02 10.03
C ILE A 113 5.23 11.45 8.73
N SER A 114 4.02 10.86 8.78
CA SER A 114 3.32 10.36 7.58
C SER A 114 3.15 11.48 6.56
N SER A 115 2.74 12.69 6.99
CA SER A 115 2.57 13.84 6.09
C SER A 115 3.87 14.23 5.39
N ALA A 116 5.01 14.21 6.08
CA ALA A 116 6.31 14.54 5.48
C ALA A 116 6.71 13.53 4.38
N TYR A 117 6.38 12.25 4.57
CA TYR A 117 6.59 11.23 3.53
C TYR A 117 5.61 11.36 2.37
N LYS A 118 4.35 11.75 2.62
CA LYS A 118 3.38 12.11 1.56
C LYS A 118 3.89 13.26 0.71
N ASP A 119 4.43 14.31 1.33
CA ASP A 119 5.01 15.43 0.58
C ASP A 119 6.18 14.97 -0.30
N SER A 120 6.99 14.02 0.18
CA SER A 120 8.05 13.40 -0.60
C SER A 120 7.51 12.59 -1.78
N LEU A 121 6.40 11.85 -1.59
CA LEU A 121 5.71 11.14 -2.66
C LEU A 121 5.15 12.11 -3.71
N TYR A 122 4.49 13.19 -3.29
CA TYR A 122 4.01 14.22 -4.22
C TYR A 122 5.11 14.84 -5.07
N ALA A 123 6.31 14.99 -4.52
CA ALA A 123 7.45 15.58 -5.23
C ALA A 123 8.02 14.68 -6.34
N ILE A 124 7.83 13.36 -6.25
CA ILE A 124 8.43 12.39 -7.19
C ILE A 124 7.41 11.73 -8.13
N LEU A 125 6.13 11.72 -7.76
CA LEU A 125 5.07 11.11 -8.56
C LEU A 125 4.71 11.97 -9.77
N SER A 126 4.51 11.31 -10.92
CA SER A 126 3.91 11.97 -12.08
C SER A 126 2.47 12.41 -11.78
N PRO A 127 2.07 13.64 -12.12
CA PRO A 127 0.69 14.09 -11.94
C PRO A 127 -0.36 13.24 -12.68
N GLN A 128 0.06 12.43 -13.66
CA GLN A 128 -0.79 11.53 -14.43
C GLN A 128 -0.77 10.09 -13.91
N SER A 129 0.10 9.77 -12.93
CA SER A 129 0.16 8.42 -12.37
C SER A 129 -1.08 8.12 -11.52
N GLU A 130 -1.45 6.84 -11.47
CA GLU A 130 -2.57 6.38 -10.65
C GLU A 130 -2.34 6.69 -9.16
N GLU A 131 -1.13 6.48 -8.68
CA GLU A 131 -0.73 6.73 -7.30
C GLU A 131 -0.93 8.21 -6.92
N PHE A 132 -0.52 9.14 -7.80
CA PHE A 132 -0.73 10.57 -7.58
C PHE A 132 -2.22 10.91 -7.58
N MET A 133 -3.00 10.36 -8.51
CA MET A 133 -4.45 10.58 -8.56
C MET A 133 -5.15 10.03 -7.32
N VAL A 134 -4.79 8.84 -6.84
CA VAL A 134 -5.31 8.25 -5.58
C VAL A 134 -5.04 9.17 -4.39
N MET A 135 -3.80 9.61 -4.24
CA MET A 135 -3.41 10.49 -3.12
C MET A 135 -4.19 11.81 -3.17
N ARG A 136 -4.33 12.40 -4.35
CA ARG A 136 -5.01 13.67 -4.53
C ARG A 136 -6.52 13.58 -4.33
N GLU A 137 -7.15 12.50 -4.81
CA GLU A 137 -8.56 12.19 -4.56
C GLU A 137 -8.82 12.06 -3.05
N THR A 138 -7.98 11.31 -2.35
CA THR A 138 -8.06 11.14 -0.89
C THR A 138 -7.91 12.48 -0.17
N LEU A 139 -6.93 13.29 -0.56
CA LEU A 139 -6.71 14.62 0.02
C LEU A 139 -7.94 15.54 -0.15
N PHE A 140 -8.58 15.55 -1.32
CA PHE A 140 -9.77 16.34 -1.56
C PHE A 140 -10.96 15.82 -0.75
N ARG A 141 -11.16 14.51 -0.67
CA ARG A 141 -12.18 13.90 0.17
C ARG A 141 -12.01 14.26 1.65
N ASP A 142 -10.80 14.19 2.18
CA ASP A 142 -10.50 14.49 3.58
C ASP A 142 -10.66 15.98 3.91
N ARG A 143 -10.52 16.85 2.90
CA ARG A 143 -10.80 18.29 2.98
C ARG A 143 -12.25 18.66 2.66
N HIS A 144 -13.14 17.68 2.57
CA HIS A 144 -14.57 17.84 2.21
C HIS A 144 -14.81 18.50 0.84
N LYS A 145 -13.83 18.41 -0.07
CA LYS A 145 -13.91 18.88 -1.45
C LYS A 145 -14.36 17.74 -2.36
N TYR A 146 -15.63 17.36 -2.21
CA TYR A 146 -16.16 16.14 -2.81
C TYR A 146 -16.31 16.24 -4.34
N ASP A 147 -16.60 17.42 -4.86
CA ASP A 147 -16.72 17.62 -6.32
C ASP A 147 -15.36 17.44 -7.01
N GLU A 148 -14.29 18.02 -6.42
CA GLU A 148 -12.94 17.85 -6.93
C GLU A 148 -12.44 16.39 -6.78
N ALA A 149 -12.85 15.72 -5.69
CA ALA A 149 -12.56 14.29 -5.50
C ALA A 149 -13.26 13.44 -6.57
N LEU A 150 -14.54 13.73 -6.89
CA LEU A 150 -15.28 13.05 -7.95
C LEU A 150 -14.67 13.28 -9.33
N GLU A 151 -14.22 14.50 -9.63
CA GLU A 151 -13.57 14.81 -10.91
C GLU A 151 -12.30 13.95 -11.14
N ILE A 152 -11.49 13.75 -10.11
CA ILE A 152 -10.33 12.86 -10.18
C ILE A 152 -10.76 11.41 -10.31
N ASN A 153 -11.74 10.99 -9.49
CA ASN A 153 -12.27 9.63 -9.54
C ASN A 153 -12.88 9.30 -10.91
N ASP A 154 -13.54 10.26 -11.59
CA ASP A 154 -14.07 10.07 -12.95
C ASP A 154 -12.95 9.76 -13.95
N ARG A 155 -11.83 10.48 -13.88
CA ARG A 155 -10.66 10.21 -14.74
C ARG A 155 -10.08 8.81 -14.48
N ARG A 156 -9.95 8.42 -13.22
CA ARG A 156 -9.48 7.09 -12.84
C ARG A 156 -10.44 5.99 -13.30
N LEU A 157 -11.76 6.23 -13.17
CA LEU A 157 -12.78 5.26 -13.60
C LEU A 157 -12.80 5.06 -15.11
N MET A 158 -12.57 6.16 -15.90
CA MET A 158 -12.46 6.07 -17.36
C MET A 158 -11.24 5.26 -17.81
N ALA A 159 -10.18 5.22 -17.03
CA ALA A 159 -8.96 4.48 -17.31
C ALA A 159 -8.96 3.04 -16.81
N ALA A 160 -9.86 2.70 -15.90
CA ALA A 160 -9.94 1.39 -15.28
C ALA A 160 -10.84 0.43 -16.08
N GLU A 161 -10.34 -0.77 -16.37
CA GLU A 161 -11.12 -1.80 -17.03
C GLU A 161 -12.02 -2.54 -16.01
N PRO A 162 -13.31 -2.80 -16.34
CA PRO A 162 -14.18 -3.60 -15.49
C PRO A 162 -13.59 -4.99 -15.18
N ASP A 163 -13.96 -5.52 -14.02
CA ASP A 163 -13.48 -6.84 -13.54
C ASP A 163 -11.95 -6.90 -13.35
N THR A 164 -11.37 -5.78 -12.92
CA THR A 164 -9.96 -5.68 -12.50
C THR A 164 -9.86 -5.17 -11.06
N PRO A 165 -8.76 -5.47 -10.33
CA PRO A 165 -8.52 -4.91 -9.00
C PRO A 165 -8.52 -3.36 -8.99
N GLN A 166 -8.02 -2.74 -10.07
CA GLN A 166 -8.04 -1.29 -10.22
C GLN A 166 -9.46 -0.74 -10.28
N TYR A 167 -10.35 -1.35 -11.07
CA TYR A 167 -11.75 -0.94 -11.14
C TYR A 167 -12.47 -1.12 -9.80
N ALA A 168 -12.20 -2.22 -9.09
CA ALA A 168 -12.72 -2.45 -7.76
C ALA A 168 -12.31 -1.34 -6.79
N LEU A 169 -11.03 -0.96 -6.79
CA LEU A 169 -10.51 0.11 -5.93
C LEU A 169 -11.12 1.48 -6.27
N VAL A 170 -11.21 1.84 -7.54
CA VAL A 170 -11.77 3.12 -7.98
C VAL A 170 -13.25 3.23 -7.59
N THR A 171 -14.04 2.17 -7.80
CA THR A 171 -15.47 2.15 -7.42
C THR A 171 -15.66 2.13 -5.91
N TYR A 172 -14.77 1.48 -5.14
CA TYR A 172 -14.76 1.58 -3.69
C TYR A 172 -14.52 3.03 -3.23
N HIS A 173 -13.50 3.70 -3.73
CA HIS A 173 -13.23 5.09 -3.40
C HIS A 173 -14.39 6.00 -3.76
N ARG A 174 -15.04 5.77 -4.91
CA ARG A 174 -16.24 6.49 -5.33
C ARG A 174 -17.39 6.30 -4.34
N SER A 175 -17.58 5.10 -3.82
CA SER A 175 -18.58 4.83 -2.81
C SER A 175 -18.35 5.63 -1.53
N LEU A 176 -17.08 5.79 -1.11
CA LEU A 176 -16.73 6.61 0.06
C LEU A 176 -17.08 8.09 -0.14
N ILE A 177 -16.86 8.63 -1.35
CA ILE A 177 -17.23 10.01 -1.66
C ILE A 177 -18.76 10.18 -1.56
N TYR A 178 -19.54 9.28 -2.16
CA TYR A 178 -21.00 9.32 -2.06
C TYR A 178 -21.54 9.10 -0.65
N LYS A 179 -20.84 8.30 0.17
CA LYS A 179 -21.15 8.16 1.60
C LYS A 179 -21.06 9.52 2.32
N TYR A 180 -20.00 10.29 2.09
CA TYR A 180 -19.85 11.62 2.70
C TYR A 180 -20.82 12.65 2.14
N LEU A 181 -21.22 12.53 0.88
CA LEU A 181 -22.30 13.33 0.26
C LEU A 181 -23.71 12.94 0.75
N GLY A 182 -23.85 11.81 1.48
CA GLY A 182 -25.15 11.30 1.95
C GLY A 182 -25.98 10.61 0.87
N ASP A 183 -25.43 10.36 -0.34
CA ASP A 183 -26.11 9.67 -1.43
C ASP A 183 -26.02 8.15 -1.25
N LYS A 184 -26.97 7.62 -0.47
CA LYS A 184 -27.05 6.19 -0.13
C LYS A 184 -27.24 5.26 -1.33
N ILE A 185 -27.85 5.75 -2.39
CA ILE A 185 -28.12 4.94 -3.59
C ILE A 185 -26.79 4.73 -4.34
N ARG A 186 -26.09 5.82 -4.66
CA ARG A 186 -24.81 5.74 -5.37
C ARG A 186 -23.71 5.11 -4.52
N GLU A 187 -23.72 5.32 -3.20
CA GLU A 187 -22.82 4.61 -2.27
C GLU A 187 -22.95 3.09 -2.45
N LYS A 188 -24.19 2.54 -2.32
CA LYS A 188 -24.44 1.11 -2.45
C LYS A 188 -24.14 0.56 -3.85
N GLN A 189 -24.51 1.29 -4.89
CA GLN A 189 -24.22 0.88 -6.28
C GLN A 189 -22.71 0.70 -6.50
N ASN A 190 -21.91 1.65 -6.05
CA ASN A 190 -20.46 1.59 -6.22
C ASN A 190 -19.79 0.54 -5.33
N LEU A 191 -20.31 0.29 -4.10
CA LEU A 191 -19.86 -0.83 -3.28
C LEU A 191 -20.14 -2.19 -3.97
N CYS A 192 -21.31 -2.36 -4.58
CA CYS A 192 -21.62 -3.58 -5.32
C CYS A 192 -20.71 -3.77 -6.54
N LEU A 193 -20.45 -2.71 -7.30
CA LEU A 193 -19.51 -2.76 -8.44
C LEU A 193 -18.10 -3.14 -8.00
N SER A 194 -17.62 -2.57 -6.90
CA SER A 194 -16.33 -2.92 -6.31
C SER A 194 -16.26 -4.40 -5.94
N ALA A 195 -17.22 -4.89 -5.17
CA ALA A 195 -17.25 -6.28 -4.72
C ALA A 195 -17.36 -7.28 -5.90
N ILE A 196 -18.16 -6.96 -6.92
CA ILE A 196 -18.29 -7.82 -8.12
C ILE A 196 -16.95 -7.87 -8.87
N SER A 197 -16.28 -6.73 -9.03
CA SER A 197 -15.00 -6.68 -9.75
C SER A 197 -13.88 -7.40 -8.98
N ASP A 198 -13.85 -7.30 -7.66
CA ASP A 198 -12.91 -8.06 -6.83
C ASP A 198 -13.09 -9.57 -6.99
N ILE A 199 -14.35 -10.04 -6.89
CA ILE A 199 -14.64 -11.48 -7.05
C ILE A 199 -14.27 -11.96 -8.44
N ARG A 200 -14.58 -11.20 -9.48
CA ARG A 200 -14.31 -11.59 -10.86
C ARG A 200 -12.83 -11.53 -11.21
N SER A 201 -12.09 -10.57 -10.69
CA SER A 201 -10.63 -10.51 -10.87
C SER A 201 -9.95 -11.70 -10.19
N ALA A 202 -10.35 -12.05 -8.96
CA ALA A 202 -9.82 -13.20 -8.24
C ALA A 202 -10.09 -14.54 -8.98
N ILE A 203 -11.25 -14.69 -9.62
CA ILE A 203 -11.55 -15.89 -10.43
C ILE A 203 -10.64 -15.96 -11.66
N LYS A 204 -10.36 -14.83 -12.32
CA LYS A 204 -9.45 -14.78 -13.48
C LYS A 204 -8.00 -15.16 -13.15
N ASP A 205 -7.55 -14.78 -11.95
CA ASP A 205 -6.17 -15.03 -11.49
C ASP A 205 -5.93 -16.50 -11.12
N HIS A 206 -7.01 -17.29 -10.95
CA HIS A 206 -6.96 -18.73 -10.61
C HIS A 206 -7.42 -19.66 -11.73
N ALA A 207 -7.77 -19.16 -12.90
CA ALA A 207 -8.19 -19.92 -14.09
C ALA A 207 -7.04 -20.11 -15.10
#